data_5762551337187c5dc3d5d98786de531d
#
_entry.id   5762551337187c5dc3d5d98786de531d
#
_cell.length_a   1.000
_cell.length_b   1.000
_cell.length_c   1.000
_cell.angle_alpha   90.00
_cell.angle_beta   90.00
_cell.angle_gamma   90.00
#
_symmetry.space_group_name_H-M   'P 1'
#
loop_
_entity.id
_entity.type
_entity.pdbx_description
1 polymer ?
#
loop_
_entity_poly.entity_id
_entity_poly.type
_entity_poly.pdbx_seq_one_letter_code
_entity_poly.pdbx_strand_id
1 'polypeptide(L)'
;GEAVQACWESIPKYHPEARCLGFQIMPDHLHGILFVEHATDKHLGQIVSGFKAGCNKAYRSLYSEAVPLSTNKQAAPMSTDKQAVLMNTDKQAPCYTASSYSDLPLPSVMRLKKDDRSKGLLFERGYNDLISKNYDMLPRIINYVNDNPRRLTIKRAYPDFFKVRFGISIGQQTYAAIGNRFLLDHPDKLQVQCSRKLTDEEIRTITEQHISKARNGAILVSPAISKGEQTVMRTALNEGLPIIFLTPWGFTTFSKPGHQYYDACAEGRLLILAPWEHQTERTPLTRAMCLQLNAMVEDICKI
;
A
#
# COMPACT_ATOMS: atom_id res chain seq x y z
N GLY A 1 6.35 -1.62 21.42
CA GLY A 1 6.10 -0.36 20.69
C GLY A 1 6.70 0.83 21.41
N GLU A 2 6.26 1.11 22.63
CA GLU A 2 6.61 2.31 23.41
C GLU A 2 8.11 2.57 23.55
N ALA A 3 8.89 1.55 23.90
CA ALA A 3 10.34 1.66 24.03
C ALA A 3 11.03 2.05 22.71
N VAL A 4 10.52 1.56 21.58
CA VAL A 4 11.02 1.91 20.25
C VAL A 4 10.67 3.35 19.91
N GLN A 5 9.46 3.78 20.25
CA GLN A 5 9.02 5.17 20.08
C GLN A 5 9.85 6.12 20.94
N ALA A 6 10.08 5.80 22.22
CA ALA A 6 10.93 6.59 23.11
C ALA A 6 12.37 6.72 22.57
N CYS A 7 12.91 5.65 21.98
CA CYS A 7 14.23 5.71 21.30
C CYS A 7 14.19 6.64 20.08
N TRP A 8 13.11 6.64 19.29
CA TRP A 8 12.94 7.54 18.16
C TRP A 8 12.91 9.01 18.62
N GLU A 9 12.09 9.32 19.61
CA GLU A 9 11.93 10.66 20.18
C GLU A 9 13.21 11.16 20.87
N SER A 10 14.11 10.25 21.24
CA SER A 10 15.40 10.62 21.84
C SER A 10 16.47 11.00 20.82
N ILE A 11 16.28 10.79 19.53
CA ILE A 11 17.26 11.09 18.48
C ILE A 11 17.77 12.54 18.59
N PRO A 12 16.93 13.59 18.74
CA PRO A 12 17.41 14.97 18.83
C PRO A 12 18.29 15.26 20.04
N LYS A 13 18.26 14.44 21.09
CA LYS A 13 19.16 14.56 22.25
C LYS A 13 20.63 14.26 21.89
N TYR A 14 20.84 13.35 20.93
CA TYR A 14 22.16 12.93 20.47
C TYR A 14 22.56 13.55 19.14
N HIS A 15 21.56 14.05 18.41
CA HIS A 15 21.65 14.63 17.08
C HIS A 15 20.79 15.89 17.03
N PRO A 16 21.23 17.00 17.66
CA PRO A 16 20.45 18.22 17.76
C PRO A 16 20.18 18.87 16.39
N GLU A 17 20.96 18.50 15.36
CA GLU A 17 20.75 18.88 13.96
C GLU A 17 19.55 18.17 13.30
N ALA A 18 19.00 17.13 13.92
CA ALA A 18 17.91 16.33 13.37
C ALA A 18 16.63 16.48 14.20
N ARG A 19 15.49 16.63 13.53
CA ARG A 19 14.15 16.63 14.13
C ARG A 19 13.36 15.44 13.67
N CYS A 20 12.61 14.83 14.58
CA CYS A 20 11.68 13.76 14.31
C CYS A 20 10.32 14.35 13.91
N LEU A 21 9.87 14.20 12.65
CA LEU A 21 8.61 14.76 12.16
C LEU A 21 7.48 13.75 12.08
N GLY A 22 7.78 12.48 11.92
CA GLY A 22 6.78 11.42 11.84
C GLY A 22 7.40 10.07 12.17
N PHE A 23 6.58 9.20 12.76
CA PHE A 23 7.00 7.86 13.12
C PHE A 23 5.82 6.92 13.16
N GLN A 24 5.96 5.75 12.52
CA GLN A 24 4.92 4.74 12.50
C GLN A 24 5.54 3.34 12.62
N ILE A 25 5.11 2.59 13.62
CA ILE A 25 5.49 1.18 13.80
C ILE A 25 4.51 0.31 13.04
N MET A 26 5.05 -0.56 12.20
CA MET A 26 4.31 -1.59 11.48
C MET A 26 4.71 -2.97 12.05
N PRO A 27 3.96 -4.06 11.78
CA PRO A 27 4.25 -5.38 12.33
C PRO A 27 5.63 -5.94 12.00
N ASP A 28 6.17 -5.60 10.83
CA ASP A 28 7.41 -6.14 10.26
C ASP A 28 8.45 -5.07 9.92
N HIS A 29 8.11 -3.78 10.01
CA HIS A 29 9.00 -2.66 9.74
C HIS A 29 8.54 -1.40 10.47
N LEU A 30 9.28 -0.33 10.32
CA LEU A 30 8.88 1.00 10.78
C LEU A 30 9.17 2.06 9.72
N HIS A 31 8.39 3.13 9.76
CA HIS A 31 8.64 4.35 9.01
C HIS A 31 9.03 5.45 9.96
N GLY A 32 10.05 6.24 9.59
CA GLY A 32 10.46 7.42 10.33
C GLY A 32 10.78 8.56 9.36
N ILE A 33 10.41 9.80 9.74
CA ILE A 33 10.70 11.00 8.98
C ILE A 33 11.64 11.84 9.83
N LEU A 34 12.88 11.99 9.38
CA LEU A 34 13.89 12.85 9.96
C LEU A 34 14.05 14.11 9.09
N PHE A 35 13.99 15.27 9.72
CA PHE A 35 14.32 16.53 9.10
C PHE A 35 15.67 17.00 9.63
N VAL A 36 16.61 17.26 8.73
CA VAL A 36 17.95 17.75 9.09
C VAL A 36 17.97 19.27 8.86
N GLU A 37 18.09 20.05 9.93
CA GLU A 37 18.00 21.51 9.89
C GLU A 37 19.26 22.18 9.35
N HIS A 38 20.41 21.57 9.63
CA HIS A 38 21.71 22.11 9.27
C HIS A 38 22.60 21.02 8.69
N ALA A 39 23.54 21.43 7.85
CA ALA A 39 24.58 20.53 7.37
C ALA A 39 25.32 19.88 8.55
N THR A 40 25.52 18.59 8.47
CA THR A 40 26.20 17.80 9.50
C THR A 40 27.25 16.90 8.85
N ASP A 41 28.36 16.69 9.53
CA ASP A 41 29.41 15.74 9.12
C ASP A 41 28.99 14.28 9.38
N LYS A 42 27.85 14.09 10.07
CA LYS A 42 27.34 12.76 10.39
C LYS A 42 26.54 12.19 9.25
N HIS A 43 26.88 10.99 8.85
CA HIS A 43 26.11 10.23 7.86
C HIS A 43 24.79 9.74 8.47
N LEU A 44 23.67 9.79 7.72
CA LEU A 44 22.36 9.30 8.15
C LEU A 44 22.42 7.91 8.77
N GLY A 45 23.27 7.01 8.23
CA GLY A 45 23.50 5.68 8.76
C GLY A 45 23.99 5.66 10.22
N GLN A 46 24.70 6.70 10.72
CA GLN A 46 25.11 6.79 12.11
C GLN A 46 23.92 7.07 13.03
N ILE A 47 23.02 7.98 12.61
CA ILE A 47 21.76 8.28 13.33
C ILE A 47 20.91 7.02 13.43
N VAL A 48 20.69 6.34 12.30
CA VAL A 48 19.89 5.10 12.25
C VAL A 48 20.53 3.97 13.07
N SER A 49 21.86 3.83 13.02
CA SER A 49 22.57 2.82 13.81
C SER A 49 22.46 3.09 15.31
N GLY A 50 22.58 4.35 15.74
CA GLY A 50 22.36 4.78 17.12
C GLY A 50 20.94 4.46 17.60
N PHE A 51 19.95 4.79 16.81
CA PHE A 51 18.55 4.45 17.07
C PHE A 51 18.35 2.95 17.25
N LYS A 52 18.84 2.13 16.30
CA LYS A 52 18.73 0.66 16.36
C LYS A 52 19.43 0.09 17.61
N ALA A 53 20.60 0.61 17.96
CA ALA A 53 21.33 0.21 19.16
C ALA A 53 20.55 0.54 20.45
N GLY A 54 19.96 1.73 20.51
CA GLY A 54 19.08 2.15 21.61
C GLY A 54 17.88 1.22 21.78
N CYS A 55 17.18 0.92 20.69
CA CYS A 55 16.06 -0.02 20.69
C CYS A 55 16.47 -1.42 21.16
N ASN A 56 17.61 -1.93 20.68
CA ASN A 56 18.11 -3.24 21.10
C ASN A 56 18.49 -3.26 22.60
N LYS A 57 19.04 -2.16 23.12
CA LYS A 57 19.33 -2.01 24.55
C LYS A 57 18.04 -2.02 25.38
N ALA A 58 17.05 -1.22 25.00
CA ALA A 58 15.76 -1.16 25.66
C ALA A 58 15.05 -2.54 25.65
N TYR A 59 15.08 -3.21 24.52
CA TYR A 59 14.52 -4.57 24.39
C TYR A 59 15.17 -5.55 25.36
N ARG A 60 16.50 -5.54 25.47
CA ARG A 60 17.22 -6.43 26.40
C ARG A 60 16.87 -6.14 27.87
N SER A 61 16.74 -4.86 28.25
CA SER A 61 16.34 -4.49 29.62
C SER A 61 14.96 -5.04 29.97
N LEU A 62 13.97 -4.89 29.08
CA LEU A 62 12.62 -5.43 29.29
C LEU A 62 12.60 -6.96 29.47
N TYR A 63 13.46 -7.69 28.76
CA TYR A 63 13.52 -9.15 28.87
C TYR A 63 14.38 -9.65 30.02
N SER A 64 15.38 -8.88 30.49
CA SER A 64 16.16 -9.24 31.67
C SER A 64 15.37 -9.09 32.98
N GLU A 65 14.41 -8.17 33.01
CA GLU A 65 13.51 -7.98 34.16
C GLU A 65 12.38 -9.02 34.19
N ALA A 66 12.01 -9.60 33.04
CA ALA A 66 10.91 -10.57 32.92
C ALA A 66 11.31 -12.03 33.24
N VAL A 67 12.60 -12.34 33.43
CA VAL A 67 13.07 -13.68 33.76
C VAL A 67 13.78 -13.65 35.11
N PRO A 68 13.15 -14.08 36.23
CA PRO A 68 13.86 -14.40 37.45
C PRO A 68 14.84 -15.54 37.13
N LEU A 69 16.12 -15.37 37.45
CA LEU A 69 17.13 -16.42 37.36
C LEU A 69 16.75 -17.57 38.32
N SER A 70 15.96 -18.53 37.85
CA SER A 70 15.90 -19.83 38.49
C SER A 70 17.09 -20.64 37.99
N THR A 71 18.14 -20.66 38.80
CA THR A 71 19.22 -21.64 38.70
C THR A 71 18.62 -23.01 39.02
N ASN A 72 18.34 -23.81 37.98
CA ASN A 72 18.34 -25.25 38.11
C ASN A 72 18.75 -25.91 36.78
N LYS A 73 19.97 -26.43 36.82
CA LYS A 73 20.47 -27.39 35.82
C LYS A 73 19.74 -28.71 36.06
N GLN A 74 18.88 -29.13 35.19
CA GLN A 74 18.62 -30.54 34.95
C GLN A 74 18.31 -30.73 33.46
N ALA A 75 19.15 -31.56 32.84
CA ALA A 75 18.99 -32.07 31.49
C ALA A 75 17.93 -33.16 31.48
N ALA A 76 17.04 -33.15 30.52
CA ALA A 76 16.20 -34.29 30.16
C ALA A 76 15.93 -34.31 28.64
N PRO A 77 15.63 -35.46 28.04
CA PRO A 77 16.13 -35.84 26.73
C PRO A 77 15.20 -35.53 25.57
N MET A 78 15.78 -35.57 24.36
CA MET A 78 15.13 -35.50 23.06
C MET A 78 14.06 -36.57 22.91
N SER A 79 12.87 -36.22 22.41
CA SER A 79 12.05 -37.10 21.61
C SER A 79 11.63 -36.39 20.31
N THR A 80 11.95 -37.06 19.25
CA THR A 80 11.50 -36.81 17.88
C THR A 80 10.06 -37.27 17.78
N ASP A 81 9.15 -36.41 17.27
CA ASP A 81 8.06 -36.87 16.43
C ASP A 81 7.52 -35.76 15.55
N LYS A 82 7.54 -36.06 14.26
CA LYS A 82 6.89 -35.29 13.19
C LYS A 82 5.43 -35.76 13.10
N GLN A 83 4.49 -34.84 13.19
CA GLN A 83 3.21 -35.04 12.51
C GLN A 83 2.60 -33.71 12.14
N ALA A 84 2.41 -33.54 10.82
CA ALA A 84 1.62 -32.49 10.22
C ALA A 84 0.14 -32.82 10.40
N VAL A 85 -0.64 -31.89 10.89
CA VAL A 85 -2.09 -31.96 10.85
C VAL A 85 -2.63 -30.72 10.16
N LEU A 86 -3.18 -30.94 8.96
CA LEU A 86 -4.07 -30.02 8.27
C LEU A 86 -5.38 -29.94 9.06
N MET A 87 -5.82 -28.74 9.42
CA MET A 87 -7.20 -28.49 9.77
C MET A 87 -7.73 -27.25 9.06
N ASN A 88 -8.65 -27.52 8.12
CA ASN A 88 -9.67 -26.58 7.67
C ASN A 88 -10.60 -26.23 8.84
N THR A 89 -10.85 -24.96 9.08
CA THR A 89 -12.12 -24.52 9.66
C THR A 89 -12.41 -23.08 9.24
N ASP A 90 -13.50 -22.94 8.50
CA ASP A 90 -14.26 -21.70 8.33
C ASP A 90 -14.60 -21.10 9.71
N LYS A 91 -14.13 -19.89 9.97
CA LYS A 91 -14.74 -19.00 10.98
C LYS A 91 -14.54 -17.54 10.58
N GLN A 92 -15.67 -16.82 10.54
CA GLN A 92 -15.79 -15.39 10.35
C GLN A 92 -14.76 -14.61 11.18
N ALA A 93 -14.05 -13.69 10.50
CA ALA A 93 -13.08 -12.82 11.14
C ALA A 93 -13.81 -11.77 12.02
N PRO A 94 -13.42 -11.59 13.30
CA PRO A 94 -13.96 -10.53 14.14
C PRO A 94 -13.41 -9.16 13.71
N CYS A 95 -14.29 -8.16 13.79
CA CYS A 95 -13.96 -6.75 13.58
C CYS A 95 -13.09 -6.25 14.74
N TYR A 96 -11.84 -5.91 14.52
CA TYR A 96 -10.95 -5.37 15.54
C TYR A 96 -10.92 -3.84 15.49
N THR A 97 -11.30 -3.22 16.59
CA THR A 97 -11.08 -1.78 16.85
C THR A 97 -9.64 -1.53 17.31
N ALA A 98 -9.13 -0.32 17.13
CA ALA A 98 -7.72 0.05 17.35
C ALA A 98 -7.18 -0.22 18.78
N SER A 99 -8.02 -0.56 19.77
CA SER A 99 -7.63 -0.85 21.15
C SER A 99 -7.23 -2.32 21.40
N SER A 100 -7.37 -3.22 20.42
CA SER A 100 -7.19 -4.67 20.60
C SER A 100 -5.80 -5.21 20.25
N TYR A 101 -4.82 -4.34 20.00
CA TYR A 101 -3.45 -4.78 19.68
C TYR A 101 -2.62 -5.25 20.88
N SER A 102 -3.11 -5.04 22.13
CA SER A 102 -2.42 -5.46 23.35
C SER A 102 -2.48 -6.96 23.65
N ASP A 103 -3.42 -7.70 23.05
CA ASP A 103 -3.76 -9.06 23.44
C ASP A 103 -3.29 -10.16 22.45
N LEU A 104 -2.45 -9.80 21.46
CA LEU A 104 -1.83 -10.81 20.62
C LEU A 104 -0.73 -11.53 21.41
N PRO A 105 -0.74 -12.88 21.47
CA PRO A 105 0.34 -13.62 22.12
C PRO A 105 1.66 -13.29 21.44
N LEU A 106 2.61 -12.81 22.24
CA LEU A 106 3.99 -12.58 21.79
C LEU A 106 4.51 -13.88 21.16
N PRO A 107 5.17 -13.80 20.00
CA PRO A 107 5.77 -14.98 19.39
C PRO A 107 6.74 -15.60 20.38
N SER A 108 6.65 -16.92 20.52
CA SER A 108 7.50 -17.73 21.40
C SER A 108 8.96 -17.33 21.21
N VAL A 109 9.63 -17.06 22.34
CA VAL A 109 10.99 -16.55 22.42
C VAL A 109 11.91 -17.36 21.51
N MET A 110 12.27 -16.80 20.35
CA MET A 110 13.33 -17.33 19.51
C MET A 110 14.63 -17.23 20.29
N ARG A 111 15.19 -18.37 20.71
CA ARG A 111 16.55 -18.44 21.27
C ARG A 111 17.53 -18.02 20.17
N LEU A 112 17.99 -16.76 20.25
CA LEU A 112 18.99 -16.22 19.35
C LEU A 112 20.29 -17.03 19.49
N LYS A 113 20.75 -17.61 18.40
CA LYS A 113 22.06 -18.27 18.34
C LYS A 113 23.16 -17.22 18.58
N LYS A 114 24.27 -17.64 19.19
CA LYS A 114 25.39 -16.80 19.63
C LYS A 114 26.02 -15.96 18.48
N ASP A 115 25.80 -16.34 17.23
CA ASP A 115 26.31 -15.71 16.01
C ASP A 115 25.48 -14.50 15.49
N ASP A 116 24.30 -14.21 16.08
CA ASP A 116 23.43 -13.14 15.60
C ASP A 116 23.78 -11.75 16.15
N ARG A 117 24.93 -11.57 16.80
CA ARG A 117 25.36 -10.26 17.33
C ARG A 117 25.52 -9.19 16.26
N SER A 118 25.80 -9.58 15.03
CA SER A 118 25.95 -8.66 13.89
C SER A 118 24.63 -8.30 13.21
N LYS A 119 23.53 -9.03 13.50
CA LYS A 119 22.25 -8.89 12.80
C LYS A 119 21.24 -8.03 13.55
N GLY A 120 21.53 -7.58 14.79
CA GLY A 120 20.59 -6.85 15.63
C GLY A 120 19.43 -7.72 16.11
N LEU A 121 18.85 -7.38 17.28
CA LEU A 121 17.76 -8.14 17.90
C LEU A 121 16.40 -7.86 17.29
N LEU A 122 16.14 -6.60 16.97
CA LEU A 122 14.84 -6.11 16.51
C LEU A 122 14.84 -5.75 15.02
N PHE A 123 16.00 -5.44 14.45
CA PHE A 123 16.09 -4.92 13.09
C PHE A 123 17.09 -5.71 12.27
N GLU A 124 16.76 -5.92 11.01
CA GLU A 124 17.70 -6.41 10.02
C GLU A 124 18.83 -5.40 9.78
N ARG A 125 19.90 -5.88 9.14
CA ARG A 125 21.02 -5.04 8.74
C ARG A 125 20.57 -4.11 7.61
N GLY A 126 21.02 -2.85 7.68
CA GLY A 126 20.67 -1.83 6.68
C GLY A 126 19.37 -1.12 6.98
N TYR A 127 18.94 -0.27 6.07
CA TYR A 127 17.70 0.49 6.06
C TYR A 127 17.44 0.99 4.64
N ASN A 128 16.19 1.33 4.34
CA ASN A 128 15.82 1.99 3.11
C ASN A 128 15.55 3.46 3.40
N ASP A 129 16.11 4.36 2.61
CA ASP A 129 15.91 5.78 2.74
C ASP A 129 15.43 6.41 1.43
N LEU A 130 14.70 7.49 1.57
CA LEU A 130 14.28 8.37 0.49
C LEU A 130 14.55 9.81 0.90
N ILE A 131 15.48 10.46 0.21
CA ILE A 131 15.77 11.87 0.43
C ILE A 131 14.80 12.72 -0.39
N SER A 132 13.91 13.44 0.28
CA SER A 132 13.04 14.42 -0.37
C SER A 132 13.79 15.74 -0.53
N LYS A 133 13.98 16.17 -1.78
CA LYS A 133 14.59 17.47 -2.12
C LYS A 133 13.54 18.59 -2.19
N ASN A 134 12.26 18.24 -2.19
CA ASN A 134 11.16 19.19 -2.29
C ASN A 134 10.37 19.23 -0.98
N TYR A 135 10.40 20.40 -0.32
CA TYR A 135 9.70 20.61 0.94
C TYR A 135 8.18 20.50 0.81
N ASP A 136 7.60 20.84 -0.35
CA ASP A 136 6.17 20.72 -0.62
C ASP A 136 5.65 19.28 -0.59
N MET A 137 6.55 18.30 -0.71
CA MET A 137 6.21 16.89 -0.59
C MET A 137 6.06 16.40 0.85
N LEU A 138 6.57 17.16 1.83
CA LEU A 138 6.61 16.72 3.23
C LEU A 138 5.23 16.40 3.82
N PRO A 139 4.18 17.23 3.65
CA PRO A 139 2.84 16.88 4.14
C PRO A 139 2.30 15.58 3.56
N ARG A 140 2.58 15.31 2.28
CA ARG A 140 2.16 14.06 1.62
C ARG A 140 2.89 12.84 2.17
N ILE A 141 4.18 12.98 2.47
CA ILE A 141 5.00 11.91 3.07
C ILE A 141 4.50 11.63 4.49
N ILE A 142 4.25 12.65 5.30
CA ILE A 142 3.71 12.52 6.65
C ILE A 142 2.35 11.79 6.62
N ASN A 143 1.44 12.24 5.77
CA ASN A 143 0.13 11.60 5.62
C ASN A 143 0.26 10.14 5.17
N TYR A 144 1.16 9.85 4.23
CA TYR A 144 1.43 8.47 3.82
C TYR A 144 1.93 7.60 4.98
N VAL A 145 2.88 8.09 5.78
CA VAL A 145 3.42 7.36 6.93
C VAL A 145 2.33 7.09 7.96
N ASN A 146 1.52 8.10 8.29
CA ASN A 146 0.44 7.97 9.27
C ASN A 146 -0.69 7.05 8.81
N ASP A 147 -0.95 6.96 7.50
CA ASP A 147 -2.01 6.13 6.92
C ASP A 147 -1.61 4.64 6.74
N ASN A 148 -0.33 4.30 6.90
CA ASN A 148 0.14 2.93 6.67
C ASN A 148 -0.58 1.86 7.49
N PRO A 149 -0.89 2.03 8.79
CA PRO A 149 -1.62 1.01 9.56
C PRO A 149 -3.00 0.73 8.99
N ARG A 150 -3.77 1.78 8.65
CA ARG A 150 -5.08 1.65 8.00
C ARG A 150 -4.96 0.88 6.68
N ARG A 151 -4.00 1.27 5.84
CA ARG A 151 -3.75 0.61 4.55
C ARG A 151 -3.37 -0.87 4.70
N LEU A 152 -2.60 -1.21 5.72
CA LEU A 152 -2.26 -2.61 6.00
C LEU A 152 -3.49 -3.42 6.41
N THR A 153 -4.32 -2.88 7.31
CA THR A 153 -5.56 -3.51 7.76
C THR A 153 -6.51 -3.78 6.59
N ILE A 154 -6.71 -2.79 5.74
CA ILE A 154 -7.56 -2.91 4.54
C ILE A 154 -7.02 -3.98 3.58
N LYS A 155 -5.71 -3.99 3.31
CA LYS A 155 -5.09 -5.01 2.44
C LYS A 155 -5.24 -6.43 2.99
N ARG A 156 -5.21 -6.59 4.31
CA ARG A 156 -5.41 -7.88 4.97
C ARG A 156 -6.87 -8.33 4.91
N ALA A 157 -7.81 -7.38 5.03
CA ALA A 157 -9.23 -7.67 4.92
C ALA A 157 -9.66 -8.03 3.47
N TYR A 158 -9.08 -7.34 2.48
CA TYR A 158 -9.46 -7.49 1.06
C TYR A 158 -8.24 -7.75 0.17
N PRO A 159 -7.51 -8.85 0.38
CA PRO A 159 -6.25 -9.10 -0.33
C PRO A 159 -6.41 -9.20 -1.84
N ASP A 160 -7.54 -9.67 -2.33
CA ASP A 160 -7.81 -9.86 -3.76
C ASP A 160 -7.98 -8.54 -4.52
N PHE A 161 -8.44 -7.47 -3.86
CA PHE A 161 -8.57 -6.15 -4.48
C PHE A 161 -7.22 -5.46 -4.71
N PHE A 162 -6.18 -5.87 -3.99
CA PHE A 162 -4.84 -5.29 -4.06
C PHE A 162 -3.81 -6.19 -4.75
N LYS A 163 -4.25 -7.34 -5.25
CA LYS A 163 -3.41 -8.31 -5.95
C LYS A 163 -3.62 -8.21 -7.45
N VAL A 164 -2.52 -8.10 -8.21
CA VAL A 164 -2.61 -8.17 -9.67
C VAL A 164 -3.08 -9.55 -10.09
N ARG A 165 -4.08 -9.59 -10.94
CA ARG A 165 -4.55 -10.80 -11.63
C ARG A 165 -4.23 -10.66 -13.10
N PHE A 166 -3.49 -11.61 -13.65
CA PHE A 166 -3.17 -11.70 -15.08
C PHE A 166 -4.12 -12.65 -15.77
N GLY A 167 -4.24 -12.53 -17.09
CA GLY A 167 -4.99 -13.47 -17.90
C GLY A 167 -6.51 -13.30 -17.82
N ILE A 168 -7.02 -12.12 -17.53
CA ILE A 168 -8.46 -11.82 -17.54
C ILE A 168 -8.89 -11.65 -19.00
N SER A 169 -9.64 -12.62 -19.55
CA SER A 169 -10.14 -12.54 -20.92
C SER A 169 -11.45 -11.76 -20.96
N ILE A 170 -11.53 -10.75 -21.83
CA ILE A 170 -12.70 -9.94 -22.11
C ILE A 170 -12.82 -9.86 -23.64
N GLY A 171 -13.83 -10.51 -24.22
CA GLY A 171 -13.91 -10.68 -25.66
C GLY A 171 -12.69 -11.44 -26.19
N GLN A 172 -12.03 -10.86 -27.18
CA GLN A 172 -10.81 -11.44 -27.78
C GLN A 172 -9.51 -10.94 -27.11
N GLN A 173 -9.62 -10.04 -26.13
CA GLN A 173 -8.46 -9.39 -25.51
C GLN A 173 -8.22 -9.95 -24.10
N THR A 174 -6.93 -10.02 -23.72
CA THR A 174 -6.50 -10.44 -22.39
C THR A 174 -5.94 -9.24 -21.61
N TYR A 175 -6.31 -9.13 -20.33
CA TYR A 175 -5.94 -8.02 -19.47
C TYR A 175 -5.25 -8.51 -18.20
N ALA A 176 -4.39 -7.64 -17.67
CA ALA A 176 -4.04 -7.68 -16.26
C ALA A 176 -4.99 -6.75 -15.49
N ALA A 177 -5.38 -7.13 -14.26
CA ALA A 177 -6.40 -6.42 -13.49
C ALA A 177 -5.98 -6.20 -12.03
N ILE A 178 -6.36 -5.05 -11.47
CA ILE A 178 -6.30 -4.73 -10.03
C ILE A 178 -7.65 -4.13 -9.63
N GLY A 179 -8.21 -4.54 -8.51
CA GLY A 179 -9.46 -4.01 -7.97
C GLY A 179 -10.61 -5.01 -8.05
N ASN A 180 -11.83 -4.48 -7.97
CA ASN A 180 -13.06 -5.26 -7.94
C ASN A 180 -13.47 -5.72 -9.34
N ARG A 181 -13.24 -6.98 -9.65
CA ARG A 181 -13.56 -7.57 -10.96
C ARG A 181 -15.06 -7.77 -11.18
N PHE A 182 -15.87 -7.82 -10.11
CA PHE A 182 -17.33 -7.93 -10.24
C PHE A 182 -17.97 -6.71 -10.91
N LEU A 183 -17.24 -5.60 -11.04
CA LEU A 183 -17.70 -4.45 -11.84
C LEU A 183 -17.85 -4.80 -13.33
N LEU A 184 -17.17 -5.85 -13.82
CA LEU A 184 -17.34 -6.33 -15.21
C LEU A 184 -18.71 -6.99 -15.44
N ASP A 185 -19.29 -7.58 -14.41
CA ASP A 185 -20.56 -8.29 -14.48
C ASP A 185 -21.77 -7.34 -14.41
N HIS A 186 -21.51 -6.03 -14.17
CA HIS A 186 -22.59 -5.05 -14.07
C HIS A 186 -23.21 -4.78 -15.44
N PRO A 187 -24.55 -4.81 -15.58
CA PRO A 187 -25.23 -4.68 -16.88
C PRO A 187 -25.16 -3.28 -17.47
N ASP A 188 -25.06 -2.24 -16.63
CA ASP A 188 -25.03 -0.84 -17.08
C ASP A 188 -23.61 -0.28 -16.98
N LYS A 189 -22.84 -0.41 -18.04
CA LYS A 189 -21.50 0.14 -18.21
C LYS A 189 -21.54 1.21 -19.30
N LEU A 190 -21.03 2.40 -18.99
CA LEU A 190 -21.07 3.57 -19.87
C LEU A 190 -19.64 3.99 -20.28
N GLN A 191 -19.37 3.93 -21.55
CA GLN A 191 -18.14 4.45 -22.11
C GLN A 191 -18.05 5.97 -21.92
N VAL A 192 -16.94 6.46 -21.40
CA VAL A 192 -16.58 7.87 -21.36
C VAL A 192 -15.54 8.13 -22.43
N GLN A 193 -15.95 8.76 -23.51
CA GLN A 193 -15.09 9.16 -24.62
C GLN A 193 -15.34 10.61 -24.98
N CYS A 194 -14.29 11.44 -24.98
CA CYS A 194 -14.39 12.87 -25.22
C CYS A 194 -13.39 13.31 -26.29
N SER A 195 -13.85 14.18 -27.19
CA SER A 195 -12.97 14.85 -28.16
C SER A 195 -11.90 15.69 -27.45
N ARG A 196 -10.70 15.74 -28.00
CA ARG A 196 -9.61 16.61 -27.50
C ARG A 196 -9.85 18.09 -27.77
N LYS A 197 -10.83 18.42 -28.64
CA LYS A 197 -11.13 19.80 -29.10
C LYS A 197 -12.24 20.46 -28.28
N LEU A 198 -12.77 19.79 -27.27
CA LEU A 198 -13.86 20.32 -26.44
C LEU A 198 -13.38 21.54 -25.64
N THR A 199 -14.26 22.52 -25.55
CA THR A 199 -14.14 23.68 -24.66
C THR A 199 -14.37 23.26 -23.21
N ASP A 200 -13.96 24.10 -22.27
CA ASP A 200 -14.16 23.81 -20.83
C ASP A 200 -15.66 23.76 -20.45
N GLU A 201 -16.51 24.54 -21.13
CA GLU A 201 -17.97 24.53 -20.96
C GLU A 201 -18.59 23.20 -21.44
N GLU A 202 -18.19 22.72 -22.63
CA GLU A 202 -18.63 21.43 -23.14
C GLU A 202 -18.18 20.27 -22.24
N ILE A 203 -16.93 20.34 -21.73
CA ILE A 203 -16.41 19.35 -20.78
C ILE A 203 -17.26 19.33 -19.52
N ARG A 204 -17.67 20.49 -19.00
CA ARG A 204 -18.54 20.60 -17.82
C ARG A 204 -19.88 19.93 -18.07
N THR A 205 -20.54 20.25 -19.16
CA THR A 205 -21.85 19.68 -19.55
C THR A 205 -21.76 18.16 -19.70
N ILE A 206 -20.74 17.65 -20.39
CA ILE A 206 -20.52 16.21 -20.57
C ILE A 206 -20.25 15.55 -19.23
N THR A 207 -19.48 16.19 -18.36
CA THR A 207 -19.20 15.66 -17.01
C THR A 207 -20.47 15.50 -16.21
N GLU A 208 -21.32 16.54 -16.16
CA GLU A 208 -22.61 16.49 -15.45
C GLU A 208 -23.51 15.37 -15.95
N GLN A 209 -23.59 15.18 -17.29
CA GLN A 209 -24.36 14.10 -17.90
C GLN A 209 -23.90 12.71 -17.49
N HIS A 210 -22.56 12.45 -17.53
CA HIS A 210 -21.99 11.16 -17.17
C HIS A 210 -22.13 10.89 -15.67
N ILE A 211 -21.86 11.90 -14.84
CA ILE A 211 -21.98 11.79 -13.38
C ILE A 211 -23.43 11.54 -12.97
N SER A 212 -24.40 12.22 -13.62
CA SER A 212 -25.83 11.94 -13.38
C SER A 212 -26.19 10.48 -13.66
N LYS A 213 -25.72 9.91 -14.77
CA LYS A 213 -25.94 8.49 -15.10
C LYS A 213 -25.25 7.56 -14.08
N ALA A 214 -24.02 7.89 -13.67
CA ALA A 214 -23.28 7.11 -12.67
C ALA A 214 -23.94 7.14 -11.29
N ARG A 215 -24.54 8.28 -10.89
CA ARG A 215 -25.35 8.38 -9.66
C ARG A 215 -26.62 7.52 -9.71
N ASN A 216 -27.11 7.25 -10.91
CA ASN A 216 -28.24 6.35 -11.15
C ASN A 216 -27.83 4.88 -11.33
N GLY A 217 -26.57 4.54 -11.08
CA GLY A 217 -26.06 3.17 -11.01
C GLY A 217 -25.16 2.74 -12.15
N ALA A 218 -24.97 3.56 -13.21
CA ALA A 218 -24.06 3.19 -14.30
C ALA A 218 -22.59 3.19 -13.85
N ILE A 219 -21.80 2.25 -14.36
CA ILE A 219 -20.35 2.20 -14.16
C ILE A 219 -19.66 2.93 -15.32
N LEU A 220 -18.85 3.94 -15.00
CA LEU A 220 -18.12 4.67 -16.03
C LEU A 220 -16.85 3.91 -16.41
N VAL A 221 -16.63 3.74 -17.72
CA VAL A 221 -15.48 3.02 -18.27
C VAL A 221 -14.69 3.94 -19.20
N SER A 222 -13.38 4.14 -18.95
CA SER A 222 -12.56 5.03 -19.77
C SER A 222 -11.06 4.75 -19.61
N PRO A 223 -10.24 5.02 -20.65
CA PRO A 223 -8.79 5.09 -20.55
C PRO A 223 -8.31 6.48 -20.06
N ALA A 224 -9.20 7.46 -19.89
CA ALA A 224 -8.92 8.82 -19.43
C ALA A 224 -7.78 9.50 -20.23
N ILE A 225 -7.86 9.44 -21.56
CA ILE A 225 -6.80 9.95 -22.45
C ILE A 225 -6.92 11.47 -22.66
N SER A 226 -8.13 11.96 -22.94
CA SER A 226 -8.41 13.37 -23.17
C SER A 226 -8.67 14.14 -21.86
N LYS A 227 -8.54 15.48 -21.90
CA LYS A 227 -8.86 16.34 -20.76
C LYS A 227 -10.30 16.11 -20.26
N GLY A 228 -11.26 15.97 -21.19
CA GLY A 228 -12.65 15.70 -20.86
C GLY A 228 -12.82 14.37 -20.13
N GLU A 229 -12.29 13.27 -20.67
CA GLU A 229 -12.33 11.96 -20.03
C GLU A 229 -11.69 11.98 -18.63
N GLN A 230 -10.52 12.60 -18.49
CA GLN A 230 -9.84 12.75 -17.20
C GLN A 230 -10.70 13.51 -16.18
N THR A 231 -11.42 14.55 -16.63
CA THR A 231 -12.30 15.34 -15.76
C THR A 231 -13.48 14.50 -15.30
N VAL A 232 -14.16 13.80 -16.20
CA VAL A 232 -15.28 12.91 -15.86
C VAL A 232 -14.86 11.83 -14.86
N MET A 233 -13.78 11.10 -15.18
CA MET A 233 -13.31 10.00 -14.35
C MET A 233 -12.82 10.46 -12.97
N ARG A 234 -12.16 11.63 -12.88
CA ARG A 234 -11.74 12.23 -11.62
C ARG A 234 -12.94 12.66 -10.78
N THR A 235 -13.95 13.27 -11.40
CA THR A 235 -15.17 13.67 -10.71
C THR A 235 -15.90 12.45 -10.15
N ALA A 236 -16.05 11.39 -10.95
CA ALA A 236 -16.65 10.14 -10.50
C ALA A 236 -15.90 9.54 -9.31
N LEU A 237 -14.56 9.50 -9.39
CA LEU A 237 -13.72 8.98 -8.32
C LEU A 237 -13.85 9.79 -7.01
N ASN A 238 -13.90 11.12 -7.11
CA ASN A 238 -14.07 12.03 -5.96
C ASN A 238 -15.45 11.92 -5.32
N GLU A 239 -16.48 11.66 -6.12
CA GLU A 239 -17.85 11.44 -5.62
C GLU A 239 -18.12 10.02 -5.11
N GLY A 240 -17.12 9.16 -5.13
CA GLY A 240 -17.26 7.78 -4.64
C GLY A 240 -18.02 6.86 -5.60
N LEU A 241 -18.15 7.23 -6.88
CA LEU A 241 -18.87 6.45 -7.88
C LEU A 241 -18.00 5.32 -8.43
N PRO A 242 -18.61 4.17 -8.85
CA PRO A 242 -17.87 3.05 -9.38
C PRO A 242 -17.32 3.34 -10.78
N ILE A 243 -16.08 2.96 -11.02
CA ILE A 243 -15.39 3.16 -12.30
C ILE A 243 -14.55 1.95 -12.71
N ILE A 244 -14.44 1.75 -14.01
CA ILE A 244 -13.45 0.87 -14.64
C ILE A 244 -12.47 1.74 -15.43
N PHE A 245 -11.21 1.70 -15.06
CA PHE A 245 -10.16 2.49 -15.66
C PHE A 245 -9.22 1.61 -16.48
N LEU A 246 -9.01 1.93 -17.77
CA LEU A 246 -8.03 1.27 -18.61
C LEU A 246 -6.72 2.04 -18.57
N THR A 247 -5.66 1.39 -18.08
CA THR A 247 -4.31 1.96 -18.13
C THR A 247 -3.51 1.41 -19.31
N PRO A 248 -2.80 2.27 -20.07
CA PRO A 248 -1.91 1.80 -21.13
C PRO A 248 -0.61 1.19 -20.58
N TRP A 249 -0.35 1.41 -19.29
CA TRP A 249 0.89 0.95 -18.64
C TRP A 249 0.60 -0.37 -17.94
N GLY A 250 1.11 -1.46 -18.42
CA GLY A 250 0.92 -2.79 -17.83
C GLY A 250 1.30 -2.87 -16.35
N PHE A 251 1.06 -4.02 -15.75
CA PHE A 251 1.36 -4.28 -14.34
C PHE A 251 2.49 -5.28 -14.17
N THR A 252 3.26 -5.10 -13.10
CA THR A 252 4.09 -6.15 -12.51
C THR A 252 3.31 -6.85 -11.39
N THR A 253 3.77 -7.99 -10.91
CA THR A 253 3.19 -8.68 -9.74
C THR A 253 3.18 -7.83 -8.47
N PHE A 254 4.05 -6.80 -8.41
CA PHE A 254 4.17 -5.88 -7.27
C PHE A 254 3.39 -4.59 -7.43
N SER A 255 2.76 -4.37 -8.59
CA SER A 255 1.96 -3.17 -8.85
C SER A 255 0.80 -3.08 -7.86
N LYS A 256 0.55 -1.86 -7.37
CA LYS A 256 -0.51 -1.57 -6.39
C LYS A 256 -1.16 -0.23 -6.74
N PRO A 257 -2.48 -0.08 -6.51
CA PRO A 257 -3.12 1.21 -6.67
C PRO A 257 -2.55 2.21 -5.67
N GLY A 258 -2.27 3.42 -6.13
CA GLY A 258 -1.74 4.50 -5.29
C GLY A 258 -2.77 5.57 -4.97
N HIS A 259 -2.51 6.39 -3.96
CA HIS A 259 -3.31 7.57 -3.61
C HIS A 259 -4.83 7.27 -3.55
N GLN A 260 -5.63 8.11 -4.22
CA GLN A 260 -7.10 7.98 -4.30
C GLN A 260 -7.60 6.65 -4.87
N TYR A 261 -6.83 6.00 -5.75
CA TYR A 261 -7.18 4.68 -6.26
C TYR A 261 -7.10 3.59 -5.19
N TYR A 262 -6.29 3.81 -4.17
CA TYR A 262 -6.20 2.87 -3.05
C TYR A 262 -7.53 2.78 -2.30
N ASP A 263 -8.10 3.94 -1.95
CA ASP A 263 -9.36 4.00 -1.20
C ASP A 263 -10.52 3.50 -2.05
N ALA A 264 -10.57 3.87 -3.34
CA ALA A 264 -11.55 3.36 -4.28
C ALA A 264 -11.49 1.82 -4.47
N CYS A 265 -10.29 1.23 -4.45
CA CYS A 265 -10.12 -0.23 -4.42
C CYS A 265 -10.63 -0.84 -3.12
N ALA A 266 -10.29 -0.22 -1.98
CA ALA A 266 -10.71 -0.68 -0.66
C ALA A 266 -12.24 -0.73 -0.52
N GLU A 267 -12.92 0.25 -1.11
CA GLU A 267 -14.37 0.36 -1.14
C GLU A 267 -15.05 -0.51 -2.22
N GLY A 268 -14.25 -1.21 -3.02
CA GLY A 268 -14.75 -2.11 -4.06
C GLY A 268 -15.34 -1.41 -5.29
N ARG A 269 -15.15 -0.10 -5.45
CA ARG A 269 -15.70 0.71 -6.53
C ARG A 269 -14.73 1.03 -7.68
N LEU A 270 -13.56 0.39 -7.68
CA LEU A 270 -12.55 0.56 -8.72
C LEU A 270 -12.09 -0.78 -9.28
N LEU A 271 -12.05 -0.85 -10.61
CA LEU A 271 -11.30 -1.84 -11.35
C LEU A 271 -10.33 -1.13 -12.29
N ILE A 272 -9.06 -1.52 -12.28
CA ILE A 272 -8.06 -1.05 -13.22
C ILE A 272 -7.66 -2.22 -14.12
N LEU A 273 -7.81 -2.06 -15.42
CA LEU A 273 -7.45 -3.02 -16.46
C LEU A 273 -6.25 -2.51 -17.25
N ALA A 274 -5.31 -3.40 -17.54
CA ALA A 274 -4.15 -3.14 -18.39
C ALA A 274 -4.11 -4.16 -19.52
N PRO A 275 -4.31 -3.75 -20.79
CA PRO A 275 -4.32 -4.65 -21.93
C PRO A 275 -2.91 -5.04 -22.41
N TRP A 276 -1.88 -4.28 -22.03
CA TRP A 276 -0.51 -4.46 -22.50
C TRP A 276 0.41 -4.85 -21.35
N GLU A 277 1.59 -5.35 -21.72
CA GLU A 277 2.65 -5.68 -20.79
C GLU A 277 3.21 -4.45 -20.08
N HIS A 278 3.83 -4.67 -18.92
CA HIS A 278 4.44 -3.59 -18.14
C HIS A 278 5.56 -2.91 -18.91
N GLN A 279 5.51 -1.59 -18.94
CA GLN A 279 6.55 -0.74 -19.52
C GLN A 279 7.24 0.06 -18.40
N THR A 280 8.56 -0.07 -18.33
CA THR A 280 9.37 0.66 -17.34
C THR A 280 9.42 2.15 -17.68
N GLU A 281 9.49 2.49 -18.98
CA GLU A 281 9.49 3.86 -19.45
C GLU A 281 8.12 4.21 -20.04
N ARG A 282 7.54 5.30 -19.57
CA ARG A 282 6.26 5.80 -20.07
C ARG A 282 6.48 6.64 -21.32
N THR A 283 6.23 6.06 -22.47
CA THR A 283 6.26 6.79 -23.75
C THR A 283 4.92 7.48 -24.02
N PRO A 284 4.90 8.61 -24.75
CA PRO A 284 3.64 9.24 -25.16
C PRO A 284 2.77 8.29 -25.95
N LEU A 285 1.46 8.31 -25.67
CA LEU A 285 0.49 7.47 -26.37
C LEU A 285 0.38 7.90 -27.84
N THR A 286 0.54 6.95 -28.74
CA THR A 286 0.28 7.17 -30.16
C THR A 286 -1.22 7.24 -30.45
N ARG A 287 -1.60 7.81 -31.61
CA ARG A 287 -3.00 7.83 -32.04
C ARG A 287 -3.57 6.41 -32.17
N ALA A 288 -2.79 5.47 -32.68
CA ALA A 288 -3.21 4.08 -32.83
C ALA A 288 -3.53 3.44 -31.48
N MET A 289 -2.67 3.62 -30.46
CA MET A 289 -2.92 3.15 -29.11
C MET A 289 -4.18 3.75 -28.49
N CYS A 290 -4.42 5.06 -28.71
CA CYS A 290 -5.64 5.71 -28.22
C CYS A 290 -6.91 5.10 -28.84
N LEU A 291 -6.89 4.82 -30.14
CA LEU A 291 -8.00 4.19 -30.85
C LEU A 291 -8.25 2.76 -30.35
N GLN A 292 -7.18 1.99 -30.16
CA GLN A 292 -7.28 0.63 -29.60
C GLN A 292 -7.87 0.63 -28.19
N LEU A 293 -7.43 1.54 -27.30
CA LEU A 293 -7.98 1.65 -25.95
C LEU A 293 -9.48 2.01 -25.98
N ASN A 294 -9.90 2.91 -26.86
CA ASN A 294 -11.31 3.26 -27.00
C ASN A 294 -12.17 2.09 -27.51
N ALA A 295 -11.66 1.31 -28.47
CA ALA A 295 -12.35 0.10 -28.94
C ALA A 295 -12.46 -0.96 -27.83
N MET A 296 -11.40 -1.16 -27.04
CA MET A 296 -11.43 -2.06 -25.89
C MET A 296 -12.47 -1.64 -24.83
N VAL A 297 -12.59 -0.32 -24.57
CA VAL A 297 -13.63 0.20 -23.66
C VAL A 297 -15.02 -0.09 -24.22
N GLU A 298 -15.24 0.09 -25.52
CA GLU A 298 -16.52 -0.23 -26.17
C GLU A 298 -16.86 -1.71 -25.99
N ASP A 299 -15.88 -2.61 -26.16
CA ASP A 299 -16.08 -4.05 -25.97
C ASP A 299 -16.40 -4.40 -24.51
N ILE A 300 -15.73 -3.76 -23.54
CA ILE A 300 -16.03 -3.94 -22.11
C ILE A 300 -17.47 -3.48 -21.78
N CYS A 301 -17.96 -2.44 -22.42
CA CYS A 301 -19.31 -1.95 -22.18
C CYS A 301 -20.42 -2.83 -22.81
N LYS A 302 -20.08 -3.70 -23.76
CA LYS A 302 -21.02 -4.59 -24.44
C LYS A 302 -21.25 -5.95 -23.75
N ILE A 303 -20.38 -6.31 -22.80
CA ILE A 303 -20.49 -7.55 -22.01
C ILE A 303 -21.50 -7.30 -20.89
#